data_6dc80b6ca677b157492ff938b09a2e3a
#
_entry.id   6dc80b6ca677b157492ff938b09a2e3a
#
_cell.length_a   1.000
_cell.length_b   1.000
_cell.length_c   1.000
_cell.angle_alpha   90.00
_cell.angle_beta   90.00
_cell.angle_gamma   90.00
#
_symmetry.space_group_name_H-M   'P 1'
#
loop_
_entity.id
_entity.type
_entity.pdbx_description
1 polymer ?
#
loop_
_entity_poly.entity_id
_entity_poly.type
_entity_poly.pdbx_seq_one_letter_code
_entity_poly.pdbx_strand_id
1 'polypeptide(L)'
;MKKATVNDYFRHHWVKLLLFALFTAAVSFFAPLKNFQLKWLIDSKSKQEALGYMGLVFLITFTSWFFERLSRRSFTKLACGAVEQVRGQVMERVLRRPVSQYQREGDAAYLSLLTTDLRTLYDDYYMSLFNIAFWGGIMFCALGMYLYISPVMLAAILLVTVPPLVLPRKMNEQLKASRDAFSLQMAGYTQQLKELLGGFEVIRGFLREDAYAARHRDAARQARDSEQAYQQSLNAMVVNTSLISNLIFPIVMLVGLFLAFDGRLTMGTVSTAASMANFVITPCNQIAQCWAKVRSSKGIRQRLEAAMSGPEEVSAGRAIGKLEHIECKDTGFAYPGAAAPVLRGVRLTVSGQEKAVLVGESGCGKSTLAKLLFQYYPDYTGSILFNGQQLRDIDRQSLYQRVGYIAQTTYLFNDTLRSNICLGADFPEAQLSHAIGTAGLTDWVSTLPDGLDTLISENGKNLSGGQRQRIGIARLALRRYDLIIADEITASLDPDTSGQVMENLLALPCMVVAITHDVSGAFMKQFDKVYRVEHGSVTQA
;
A
#
# COMPACT_ATOMS: atom_id res chain seq x y z
N MET A 1 -2.90 -23.89 -5.22
CA MET A 1 -3.24 -22.59 -5.87
C MET A 1 -1.99 -21.97 -6.49
N LYS A 2 -2.04 -21.51 -7.76
CA LYS A 2 -0.91 -20.77 -8.37
C LYS A 2 -0.68 -19.49 -7.58
N LYS A 3 0.57 -19.23 -7.19
CA LYS A 3 0.96 -17.99 -6.52
C LYS A 3 0.61 -16.81 -7.42
N ALA A 4 -0.20 -15.87 -6.92
CA ALA A 4 -0.53 -14.65 -7.65
C ALA A 4 0.75 -13.82 -7.88
N THR A 5 0.96 -13.35 -9.09
CA THR A 5 2.12 -12.53 -9.45
C THR A 5 1.68 -11.18 -10.00
N VAL A 6 2.50 -10.16 -9.81
CA VAL A 6 2.24 -8.80 -10.33
C VAL A 6 2.09 -8.77 -11.87
N ASN A 7 2.51 -9.83 -12.56
CA ASN A 7 2.48 -9.93 -14.03
C ASN A 7 1.28 -10.72 -14.58
N ASP A 8 0.39 -11.24 -13.75
CA ASP A 8 -0.71 -12.09 -14.20
C ASP A 8 -1.68 -11.35 -15.14
N TYR A 9 -1.84 -10.04 -14.96
CA TYR A 9 -2.63 -9.19 -15.85
C TYR A 9 -2.18 -9.28 -17.32
N PHE A 10 -0.88 -9.24 -17.57
CA PHE A 10 -0.33 -9.27 -18.93
C PHE A 10 -0.55 -10.62 -19.62
N ARG A 11 -0.54 -11.71 -18.87
CA ARG A 11 -0.85 -13.04 -19.39
C ARG A 11 -2.28 -13.17 -19.92
N HIS A 12 -3.22 -12.55 -19.21
CA HIS A 12 -4.63 -12.55 -19.63
C HIS A 12 -4.93 -11.57 -20.78
N HIS A 13 -4.11 -10.52 -20.94
CA HIS A 13 -4.30 -9.50 -21.96
C HIS A 13 -3.23 -9.55 -23.07
N TRP A 14 -2.79 -10.77 -23.44
CA TRP A 14 -1.71 -11.00 -24.41
C TRP A 14 -1.96 -10.32 -25.77
N VAL A 15 -3.21 -10.21 -26.24
CA VAL A 15 -3.56 -9.54 -27.51
C VAL A 15 -3.19 -8.05 -27.44
N LYS A 16 -3.51 -7.37 -26.33
CA LYS A 16 -3.15 -5.95 -26.12
C LYS A 16 -1.62 -5.77 -26.02
N LEU A 17 -0.95 -6.74 -25.43
CA LEU A 17 0.52 -6.77 -25.35
C LEU A 17 1.15 -6.95 -26.74
N LEU A 18 0.56 -7.78 -27.59
CA LEU A 18 1.00 -8.00 -28.97
C LEU A 18 0.79 -6.72 -29.83
N LEU A 19 -0.34 -6.03 -29.69
CA LEU A 19 -0.56 -4.73 -30.34
C LEU A 19 0.47 -3.68 -29.90
N PHE A 20 0.78 -3.63 -28.59
CA PHE A 20 1.84 -2.78 -28.07
C PHE A 20 3.19 -3.13 -28.72
N ALA A 21 3.55 -4.41 -28.78
CA ALA A 21 4.80 -4.88 -29.39
C ALA A 21 4.88 -4.50 -30.88
N LEU A 22 3.77 -4.62 -31.62
CA LEU A 22 3.67 -4.23 -33.03
C LEU A 22 3.92 -2.72 -33.21
N PHE A 23 3.24 -1.88 -32.41
CA PHE A 23 3.44 -0.43 -32.48
C PHE A 23 4.85 -0.02 -32.08
N THR A 24 5.44 -0.67 -31.08
CA THR A 24 6.81 -0.44 -30.65
C THR A 24 7.80 -0.85 -31.75
N ALA A 25 7.60 -1.98 -32.43
CA ALA A 25 8.42 -2.41 -33.56
C ALA A 25 8.37 -1.40 -34.72
N ALA A 26 7.19 -0.87 -35.04
CA ALA A 26 7.04 0.18 -36.05
C ALA A 26 7.84 1.45 -35.67
N VAL A 27 7.72 1.94 -34.43
CA VAL A 27 8.52 3.07 -33.95
C VAL A 27 10.01 2.78 -34.05
N SER A 28 10.42 1.58 -33.61
CA SER A 28 11.82 1.14 -33.60
C SER A 28 12.45 1.17 -35.00
N PHE A 29 11.65 0.91 -36.02
CA PHE A 29 12.10 0.96 -37.41
C PHE A 29 12.13 2.40 -37.96
N PHE A 30 11.02 3.15 -37.81
CA PHE A 30 10.91 4.48 -38.40
C PHE A 30 11.76 5.54 -37.70
N ALA A 31 12.00 5.45 -36.38
CA ALA A 31 12.75 6.43 -35.64
C ALA A 31 14.23 6.58 -36.09
N PRO A 32 15.03 5.51 -36.29
CA PRO A 32 16.36 5.66 -36.86
C PRO A 32 16.34 5.95 -38.36
N LEU A 33 15.34 5.44 -39.11
CA LEU A 33 15.22 5.60 -40.57
C LEU A 33 15.14 7.07 -40.99
N LYS A 34 14.50 7.93 -40.17
CA LYS A 34 14.44 9.38 -40.46
C LYS A 34 15.83 10.01 -40.62
N ASN A 35 16.89 9.47 -39.99
CA ASN A 35 18.23 10.03 -40.08
C ASN A 35 18.89 9.80 -41.45
N PHE A 36 18.38 8.89 -42.29
CA PHE A 36 18.79 8.79 -43.67
C PHE A 36 18.48 10.06 -44.49
N GLN A 37 17.70 10.98 -43.94
CA GLN A 37 17.49 12.30 -44.53
C GLN A 37 18.78 13.02 -44.89
N LEU A 38 19.82 12.92 -44.04
CA LEU A 38 21.08 13.58 -44.29
C LEU A 38 21.76 13.01 -45.54
N LYS A 39 21.77 11.69 -45.70
CA LYS A 39 22.27 11.06 -46.93
C LYS A 39 21.47 11.53 -48.15
N TRP A 40 20.15 11.45 -48.11
CA TRP A 40 19.30 11.79 -49.25
C TRP A 40 19.41 13.24 -49.64
N LEU A 41 19.51 14.16 -48.66
CA LEU A 41 19.62 15.59 -48.92
C LEU A 41 21.02 16.02 -49.39
N ILE A 42 22.11 15.48 -48.79
CA ILE A 42 23.48 15.82 -49.16
C ILE A 42 23.86 15.22 -50.48
N ASP A 43 23.43 13.97 -50.76
CA ASP A 43 23.75 13.25 -52.01
C ASP A 43 22.77 13.62 -53.16
N SER A 44 21.77 14.50 -52.96
CA SER A 44 20.79 14.92 -53.98
C SER A 44 21.45 15.71 -55.12
N LYS A 45 21.03 15.43 -56.35
CA LYS A 45 21.62 16.04 -57.57
C LYS A 45 20.79 17.21 -58.09
N SER A 46 19.54 17.39 -57.62
CA SER A 46 18.66 18.46 -58.07
C SER A 46 17.78 19.02 -56.95
N LYS A 47 17.29 20.27 -57.10
CA LYS A 47 16.35 20.88 -56.14
C LYS A 47 15.00 20.12 -56.03
N GLN A 48 14.55 19.52 -57.13
CA GLN A 48 13.31 18.75 -57.14
C GLN A 48 13.46 17.43 -56.37
N GLU A 49 14.60 16.78 -56.50
CA GLU A 49 14.94 15.55 -55.79
C GLU A 49 15.05 15.84 -54.28
N ALA A 50 15.72 16.93 -53.87
CA ALA A 50 15.82 17.34 -52.48
C ALA A 50 14.43 17.66 -51.86
N LEU A 51 13.54 18.31 -52.61
CA LEU A 51 12.16 18.56 -52.16
C LEU A 51 11.36 17.25 -51.99
N GLY A 52 11.53 16.28 -52.91
CA GLY A 52 10.90 14.97 -52.79
C GLY A 52 11.36 14.20 -51.53
N TYR A 53 12.67 14.22 -51.25
CA TYR A 53 13.25 13.61 -50.04
C TYR A 53 12.75 14.32 -48.78
N MET A 54 12.60 15.64 -48.79
CA MET A 54 12.05 16.35 -47.65
C MET A 54 10.60 15.93 -47.37
N GLY A 55 9.76 15.79 -48.40
CA GLY A 55 8.40 15.24 -48.26
C GLY A 55 8.38 13.83 -47.63
N LEU A 56 9.31 12.96 -48.07
CA LEU A 56 9.45 11.61 -47.50
C LEU A 56 9.86 11.65 -46.01
N VAL A 57 10.76 12.56 -45.66
CA VAL A 57 11.20 12.75 -44.25
C VAL A 57 10.06 13.20 -43.37
N PHE A 58 9.21 14.12 -43.83
CA PHE A 58 8.01 14.53 -43.10
C PHE A 58 7.04 13.34 -42.90
N LEU A 59 6.83 12.54 -43.95
CA LEU A 59 5.96 11.36 -43.87
C LEU A 59 6.49 10.33 -42.85
N ILE A 60 7.80 10.01 -42.89
CA ILE A 60 8.45 9.08 -41.95
C ILE A 60 8.35 9.62 -40.53
N THR A 61 8.61 10.93 -40.33
CA THR A 61 8.56 11.56 -39.00
C THR A 61 7.13 11.52 -38.43
N PHE A 62 6.13 11.86 -39.24
CA PHE A 62 4.73 11.80 -38.82
C PHE A 62 4.28 10.37 -38.52
N THR A 63 4.67 9.41 -39.35
CA THR A 63 4.40 7.99 -39.14
C THR A 63 5.03 7.48 -37.84
N SER A 64 6.30 7.83 -37.60
CA SER A 64 7.00 7.49 -36.36
C SER A 64 6.29 8.07 -35.13
N TRP A 65 5.92 9.37 -35.17
CA TRP A 65 5.17 10.03 -34.11
C TRP A 65 3.79 9.37 -33.85
N PHE A 66 3.08 9.01 -34.90
CA PHE A 66 1.77 8.36 -34.79
C PHE A 66 1.86 7.00 -34.09
N PHE A 67 2.81 6.15 -34.50
CA PHE A 67 3.02 4.86 -33.86
C PHE A 67 3.57 4.97 -32.43
N GLU A 68 4.42 5.96 -32.15
CA GLU A 68 4.88 6.24 -30.80
C GLU A 68 3.71 6.60 -29.87
N ARG A 69 2.81 7.47 -30.32
CA ARG A 69 1.60 7.82 -29.58
C ARG A 69 0.73 6.60 -29.29
N LEU A 70 0.53 5.71 -30.27
CA LEU A 70 -0.24 4.47 -30.10
C LEU A 70 0.45 3.50 -29.14
N SER A 71 1.76 3.32 -29.28
CA SER A 71 2.57 2.46 -28.42
C SER A 71 2.50 2.91 -26.96
N ARG A 72 2.78 4.19 -26.68
CA ARG A 72 2.71 4.77 -25.32
C ARG A 72 1.32 4.65 -24.73
N ARG A 73 0.27 4.97 -25.50
CA ARG A 73 -1.13 4.88 -25.05
C ARG A 73 -1.54 3.43 -24.73
N SER A 74 -1.14 2.48 -25.56
CA SER A 74 -1.43 1.06 -25.34
C SER A 74 -0.77 0.53 -24.07
N PHE A 75 0.51 0.85 -23.88
CA PHE A 75 1.23 0.44 -22.69
C PHE A 75 0.69 1.09 -21.41
N THR A 76 0.43 2.40 -21.42
CA THR A 76 -0.14 3.08 -20.24
C THR A 76 -1.44 2.43 -19.79
N LYS A 77 -2.34 2.09 -20.73
CA LYS A 77 -3.58 1.37 -20.41
C LYS A 77 -3.32 -0.02 -19.81
N LEU A 78 -2.34 -0.75 -20.35
CA LEU A 78 -1.95 -2.06 -19.82
C LEU A 78 -1.35 -1.95 -18.41
N ALA A 79 -0.44 -1.00 -18.19
CA ALA A 79 0.21 -0.80 -16.91
C ALA A 79 -0.77 -0.34 -15.83
N CYS A 80 -1.67 0.61 -16.16
CA CYS A 80 -2.72 1.06 -15.22
C CYS A 80 -3.67 -0.08 -14.85
N GLY A 81 -4.10 -0.90 -15.82
CA GLY A 81 -4.96 -2.05 -15.56
C GLY A 81 -4.27 -3.13 -14.70
N ALA A 82 -2.97 -3.33 -14.89
CA ALA A 82 -2.19 -4.23 -14.05
C ALA A 82 -2.11 -3.73 -12.60
N VAL A 83 -1.87 -2.42 -12.38
CA VAL A 83 -1.86 -1.81 -11.03
C VAL A 83 -3.24 -1.88 -10.39
N GLU A 84 -4.31 -1.63 -11.14
CA GLU A 84 -5.69 -1.74 -10.65
C GLU A 84 -5.99 -3.16 -10.17
N GLN A 85 -5.63 -4.18 -10.95
CA GLN A 85 -5.81 -5.58 -10.55
C GLN A 85 -5.03 -5.91 -9.28
N VAL A 86 -3.75 -5.52 -9.19
CA VAL A 86 -2.93 -5.75 -7.99
C VAL A 86 -3.53 -5.06 -6.78
N ARG A 87 -3.99 -3.79 -6.94
CA ARG A 87 -4.66 -3.04 -5.87
C ARG A 87 -5.90 -3.76 -5.36
N GLY A 88 -6.76 -4.22 -6.26
CA GLY A 88 -7.97 -4.97 -5.91
C GLY A 88 -7.65 -6.25 -5.17
N GLN A 89 -6.72 -7.06 -5.69
CA GLN A 89 -6.32 -8.33 -5.07
C GLN A 89 -5.67 -8.12 -3.69
N VAL A 90 -4.82 -7.10 -3.52
CA VAL A 90 -4.22 -6.78 -2.22
C VAL A 90 -5.30 -6.37 -1.23
N MET A 91 -6.23 -5.48 -1.61
CA MET A 91 -7.29 -5.00 -0.71
C MET A 91 -8.24 -6.12 -0.31
N GLU A 92 -8.66 -6.96 -1.26
CA GLU A 92 -9.49 -8.13 -0.98
C GLU A 92 -8.82 -9.09 0.02
N ARG A 93 -7.51 -9.32 -0.15
CA ARG A 93 -6.73 -10.15 0.80
C ARG A 93 -6.59 -9.51 2.17
N VAL A 94 -6.32 -8.21 2.23
CA VAL A 94 -6.20 -7.47 3.50
C VAL A 94 -7.49 -7.56 4.31
N LEU A 95 -8.65 -7.40 3.67
CA LEU A 95 -9.96 -7.49 4.33
C LEU A 95 -10.29 -8.91 4.84
N ARG A 96 -9.63 -9.93 4.32
CA ARG A 96 -9.81 -11.34 4.75
C ARG A 96 -8.68 -11.85 5.67
N ARG A 97 -7.81 -10.96 6.14
CA ARG A 97 -6.72 -11.35 7.06
C ARG A 97 -7.19 -11.50 8.50
N PRO A 98 -6.54 -12.37 9.29
CA PRO A 98 -6.75 -12.41 10.73
C PRO A 98 -6.50 -11.05 11.37
N VAL A 99 -7.39 -10.63 12.30
CA VAL A 99 -7.26 -9.34 13.00
C VAL A 99 -5.92 -9.21 13.72
N SER A 100 -5.44 -10.30 14.33
CA SER A 100 -4.12 -10.34 15.01
C SER A 100 -2.95 -10.01 14.08
N GLN A 101 -2.99 -10.49 12.82
CA GLN A 101 -1.96 -10.18 11.83
C GLN A 101 -2.07 -8.72 11.34
N TYR A 102 -3.30 -8.25 11.08
CA TYR A 102 -3.55 -6.87 10.69
C TYR A 102 -3.01 -5.88 11.74
N GLN A 103 -3.33 -6.12 13.03
CA GLN A 103 -2.85 -5.26 14.13
C GLN A 103 -1.33 -5.27 14.29
N ARG A 104 -0.67 -6.39 13.99
CA ARG A 104 0.80 -6.50 14.05
C ARG A 104 1.50 -5.67 12.98
N GLU A 105 0.95 -5.64 11.76
CA GLU A 105 1.53 -4.90 10.63
C GLU A 105 1.18 -3.40 10.70
N GLY A 106 -0.02 -3.06 11.18
CA GLY A 106 -0.52 -1.69 11.37
C GLY A 106 -1.00 -1.00 10.09
N ASP A 107 -1.90 -0.04 10.25
CA ASP A 107 -2.56 0.70 9.15
C ASP A 107 -1.57 1.37 8.20
N ALA A 108 -0.51 1.96 8.75
CA ALA A 108 0.51 2.68 7.97
C ALA A 108 1.23 1.79 6.96
N ALA A 109 1.47 0.50 7.30
CA ALA A 109 2.10 -0.46 6.39
C ALA A 109 1.20 -0.76 5.19
N TYR A 110 -0.09 -1.00 5.43
CA TYR A 110 -1.06 -1.26 4.36
C TYR A 110 -1.33 -0.02 3.50
N LEU A 111 -1.39 1.16 4.11
CA LEU A 111 -1.52 2.41 3.37
C LEU A 111 -0.33 2.63 2.44
N SER A 112 0.90 2.42 2.93
CA SER A 112 2.12 2.48 2.12
C SER A 112 2.09 1.47 0.97
N LEU A 113 1.65 0.22 1.25
CA LEU A 113 1.54 -0.84 0.26
C LEU A 113 0.57 -0.47 -0.89
N LEU A 114 -0.61 0.08 -0.55
CA LEU A 114 -1.68 0.42 -1.51
C LEU A 114 -1.47 1.76 -2.23
N THR A 115 -0.53 2.59 -1.79
CA THR A 115 -0.21 3.89 -2.38
C THR A 115 1.20 3.92 -2.95
N THR A 116 2.21 4.04 -2.10
CA THR A 116 3.61 4.25 -2.49
C THR A 116 4.20 3.04 -3.22
N ASP A 117 3.98 1.81 -2.71
CA ASP A 117 4.53 0.61 -3.31
C ASP A 117 3.90 0.32 -4.69
N LEU A 118 2.58 0.54 -4.84
CA LEU A 118 1.92 0.42 -6.15
C LEU A 118 2.40 1.48 -7.14
N ARG A 119 2.64 2.70 -6.69
CA ARG A 119 3.21 3.75 -7.54
C ARG A 119 4.62 3.38 -8.00
N THR A 120 5.46 2.87 -7.10
CA THR A 120 6.80 2.40 -7.43
C THR A 120 6.75 1.17 -8.37
N LEU A 121 5.78 0.27 -8.22
CA LEU A 121 5.54 -0.83 -9.15
C LEU A 121 5.24 -0.30 -10.57
N TYR A 122 4.42 0.75 -10.69
CA TYR A 122 4.13 1.39 -11.96
C TYR A 122 5.37 2.07 -12.56
N ASP A 123 6.01 2.99 -11.81
CA ASP A 123 7.09 3.85 -12.33
C ASP A 123 8.40 3.08 -12.54
N ASP A 124 8.81 2.26 -11.57
CA ASP A 124 10.13 1.62 -11.59
C ASP A 124 10.12 0.23 -12.22
N TYR A 125 8.99 -0.48 -12.19
CA TYR A 125 8.92 -1.81 -12.78
C TYR A 125 8.25 -1.80 -14.17
N TYR A 126 6.96 -1.47 -14.26
CA TYR A 126 6.25 -1.56 -15.54
C TYR A 126 6.75 -0.56 -16.57
N MET A 127 6.91 0.72 -16.18
CA MET A 127 7.43 1.74 -17.10
C MET A 127 8.87 1.46 -17.53
N SER A 128 9.67 0.86 -16.64
CA SER A 128 11.04 0.46 -17.00
C SER A 128 11.08 -0.72 -17.96
N LEU A 129 10.19 -1.73 -17.81
CA LEU A 129 10.06 -2.82 -18.78
C LEU A 129 9.66 -2.31 -20.17
N PHE A 130 8.69 -1.37 -20.21
CA PHE A 130 8.32 -0.71 -21.44
C PHE A 130 9.50 0.01 -22.09
N ASN A 131 10.21 0.82 -21.33
CA ASN A 131 11.35 1.57 -21.84
C ASN A 131 12.49 0.65 -22.32
N ILE A 132 12.72 -0.50 -21.65
CA ILE A 132 13.69 -1.51 -22.12
C ILE A 132 13.27 -2.05 -23.47
N ALA A 133 12.00 -2.41 -23.65
CA ALA A 133 11.51 -2.92 -24.92
C ALA A 133 11.57 -1.84 -26.03
N PHE A 134 11.15 -0.61 -25.72
CA PHE A 134 11.16 0.53 -26.64
C PHE A 134 12.56 0.90 -27.09
N TRP A 135 13.48 1.18 -26.16
CA TRP A 135 14.84 1.55 -26.47
C TRP A 135 15.66 0.40 -27.04
N GLY A 136 15.40 -0.84 -26.59
CA GLY A 136 16.01 -2.05 -27.14
C GLY A 136 15.66 -2.27 -28.60
N GLY A 137 14.41 -2.08 -28.97
CA GLY A 137 13.96 -2.14 -30.36
C GLY A 137 14.63 -1.09 -31.24
N ILE A 138 14.69 0.16 -30.77
CA ILE A 138 15.36 1.27 -31.50
C ILE A 138 16.84 0.95 -31.71
N MET A 139 17.53 0.49 -30.67
CA MET A 139 18.94 0.14 -30.74
C MET A 139 19.18 -1.01 -31.71
N PHE A 140 18.36 -2.05 -31.68
CA PHE A 140 18.47 -3.20 -32.59
C PHE A 140 18.30 -2.77 -34.04
N CYS A 141 17.29 -1.95 -34.36
CA CYS A 141 17.12 -1.43 -35.72
C CYS A 141 18.26 -0.50 -36.15
N ALA A 142 18.76 0.36 -35.24
CA ALA A 142 19.91 1.20 -35.55
C ALA A 142 21.18 0.40 -35.85
N LEU A 143 21.48 -0.66 -35.09
CA LEU A 143 22.61 -1.54 -35.35
C LEU A 143 22.48 -2.29 -36.71
N GLY A 144 21.25 -2.75 -37.05
CA GLY A 144 20.96 -3.32 -38.36
C GLY A 144 21.23 -2.33 -39.50
N MET A 145 20.86 -1.06 -39.33
CA MET A 145 21.14 0.00 -40.30
C MET A 145 22.66 0.32 -40.42
N TYR A 146 23.39 0.29 -39.29
CA TYR A 146 24.85 0.42 -39.35
C TYR A 146 25.51 -0.73 -40.13
N LEU A 147 25.03 -1.98 -39.92
CA LEU A 147 25.51 -3.12 -40.65
C LEU A 147 25.26 -2.97 -42.17
N TYR A 148 24.10 -2.42 -42.53
CA TYR A 148 23.76 -2.12 -43.92
C TYR A 148 24.64 -1.02 -44.53
N ILE A 149 25.01 0.01 -43.76
CA ILE A 149 25.88 1.13 -44.21
C ILE A 149 27.32 0.60 -44.41
N SER A 150 27.92 0.06 -43.38
CA SER A 150 29.29 -0.47 -43.39
C SER A 150 29.56 -1.28 -42.12
N PRO A 151 30.08 -2.53 -42.26
CA PRO A 151 30.55 -3.31 -41.11
C PRO A 151 31.64 -2.63 -40.27
N VAL A 152 32.49 -1.80 -40.93
CA VAL A 152 33.55 -1.03 -40.26
C VAL A 152 32.94 0.06 -39.36
N MET A 153 31.89 0.75 -39.83
CA MET A 153 31.17 1.73 -39.04
C MET A 153 30.43 1.06 -37.88
N LEU A 154 29.87 -0.13 -38.08
CA LEU A 154 29.26 -0.91 -36.99
C LEU A 154 30.31 -1.27 -35.92
N ALA A 155 31.47 -1.75 -36.32
CA ALA A 155 32.56 -2.08 -35.38
C ALA A 155 33.02 -0.83 -34.61
N ALA A 156 33.16 0.32 -35.30
CA ALA A 156 33.56 1.58 -34.70
C ALA A 156 32.54 2.05 -33.61
N ILE A 157 31.22 2.05 -33.91
CA ILE A 157 30.22 2.46 -32.95
C ILE A 157 30.15 1.52 -31.74
N LEU A 158 30.28 0.19 -31.95
CA LEU A 158 30.33 -0.78 -30.87
C LEU A 158 31.54 -0.57 -29.97
N LEU A 159 32.71 -0.37 -30.53
CA LEU A 159 33.95 -0.14 -29.78
C LEU A 159 33.86 1.12 -28.91
N VAL A 160 33.32 2.22 -29.46
CA VAL A 160 33.24 3.51 -28.76
C VAL A 160 32.08 3.54 -27.74
N THR A 161 31.07 2.69 -27.87
CA THR A 161 29.96 2.59 -26.93
C THR A 161 30.33 1.84 -25.64
N VAL A 162 31.36 0.98 -25.66
CA VAL A 162 31.78 0.18 -24.50
C VAL A 162 32.31 1.03 -23.32
N PRO A 163 33.19 2.01 -23.51
CA PRO A 163 33.73 2.82 -22.41
C PRO A 163 32.68 3.51 -21.55
N PRO A 164 31.64 4.17 -22.09
CA PRO A 164 30.58 4.78 -21.28
C PRO A 164 29.80 3.79 -20.40
N LEU A 165 29.75 2.51 -20.78
CA LEU A 165 29.05 1.47 -20.00
C LEU A 165 29.92 0.92 -18.86
N VAL A 166 31.25 0.95 -19.00
CA VAL A 166 32.20 0.35 -18.05
C VAL A 166 32.74 1.37 -17.03
N LEU A 167 33.07 2.58 -17.48
CA LEU A 167 33.67 3.62 -16.64
C LEU A 167 32.82 4.03 -15.42
N PRO A 168 31.47 4.09 -15.48
CA PRO A 168 30.65 4.47 -14.33
C PRO A 168 30.73 3.51 -13.14
N ARG A 169 31.30 2.31 -13.28
CA ARG A 169 31.33 1.32 -12.18
C ARG A 169 32.06 1.81 -10.94
N LYS A 170 33.22 2.48 -11.08
CA LYS A 170 33.95 3.08 -9.94
C LYS A 170 33.21 4.28 -9.33
N MET A 171 32.56 5.08 -10.18
CA MET A 171 31.76 6.22 -9.73
C MET A 171 30.47 5.79 -9.03
N ASN A 172 29.92 4.64 -9.41
CA ASN A 172 28.73 4.06 -8.77
C ASN A 172 28.95 3.70 -7.29
N GLU A 173 30.15 3.30 -6.88
CA GLU A 173 30.44 3.02 -5.47
C GLU A 173 30.41 4.28 -4.62
N GLN A 174 31.00 5.37 -5.10
CA GLN A 174 30.97 6.67 -4.43
C GLN A 174 29.56 7.25 -4.38
N LEU A 175 28.83 7.16 -5.49
CA LEU A 175 27.42 7.59 -5.56
C LEU A 175 26.54 6.78 -4.61
N LYS A 176 26.74 5.47 -4.53
CA LYS A 176 26.04 4.59 -3.61
C LYS A 176 26.30 4.98 -2.14
N ALA A 177 27.57 5.18 -1.78
CA ALA A 177 27.94 5.59 -0.43
C ALA A 177 27.30 6.95 -0.03
N SER A 178 27.34 7.95 -0.93
CA SER A 178 26.72 9.25 -0.73
C SER A 178 25.18 9.15 -0.61
N ARG A 179 24.54 8.28 -1.41
CA ARG A 179 23.10 8.02 -1.34
C ARG A 179 22.69 7.36 -0.03
N ASP A 180 23.45 6.37 0.41
CA ASP A 180 23.16 5.64 1.65
C ASP A 180 23.30 6.59 2.86
N ALA A 181 24.35 7.45 2.88
CA ALA A 181 24.54 8.49 3.90
C ALA A 181 23.37 9.50 3.90
N PHE A 182 22.96 9.99 2.74
CA PHE A 182 21.81 10.88 2.62
C PHE A 182 20.51 10.23 3.10
N SER A 183 20.26 8.97 2.73
CA SER A 183 19.06 8.23 3.17
C SER A 183 19.00 8.07 4.69
N LEU A 184 20.14 7.74 5.32
CA LEU A 184 20.24 7.61 6.78
C LEU A 184 19.98 8.96 7.47
N GLN A 185 20.59 10.05 6.98
CA GLN A 185 20.42 11.39 7.54
C GLN A 185 18.99 11.90 7.39
N MET A 186 18.34 11.63 6.25
CA MET A 186 16.95 12.01 5.99
C MET A 186 15.96 11.22 6.87
N ALA A 187 16.24 9.94 7.16
CA ALA A 187 15.47 9.16 8.12
C ALA A 187 15.51 9.76 9.53
N GLY A 188 16.71 10.15 9.99
CA GLY A 188 16.90 10.84 11.27
C GLY A 188 16.17 12.19 11.33
N TYR A 189 16.27 12.99 10.27
CA TYR A 189 15.56 14.26 10.16
C TYR A 189 14.04 14.08 10.19
N THR A 190 13.51 13.08 9.47
CA THR A 190 12.07 12.77 9.46
C THR A 190 11.57 12.36 10.84
N GLN A 191 12.38 11.59 11.61
CA GLN A 191 12.05 11.23 12.97
C GLN A 191 11.98 12.46 13.88
N GLN A 192 12.94 13.39 13.77
CA GLN A 192 12.91 14.65 14.53
C GLN A 192 11.69 15.51 14.17
N LEU A 193 11.32 15.58 12.88
CA LEU A 193 10.10 16.29 12.48
C LEU A 193 8.85 15.70 13.13
N LYS A 194 8.73 14.38 13.18
CA LYS A 194 7.61 13.71 13.87
C LYS A 194 7.55 14.06 15.35
N GLU A 195 8.69 14.10 16.03
CA GLU A 195 8.78 14.48 17.44
C GLU A 195 8.37 15.94 17.67
N LEU A 196 8.87 16.86 16.82
CA LEU A 196 8.54 18.28 16.92
C LEU A 196 7.04 18.55 16.66
N LEU A 197 6.49 17.95 15.62
CA LEU A 197 5.07 18.12 15.26
C LEU A 197 4.16 17.42 16.28
N GLY A 198 4.53 16.22 16.74
CA GLY A 198 3.78 15.51 17.78
C GLY A 198 3.83 16.18 19.15
N GLY A 199 4.93 16.87 19.45
CA GLY A 199 5.13 17.63 20.69
C GLY A 199 4.71 19.10 20.63
N PHE A 200 4.01 19.53 19.55
CA PHE A 200 3.72 20.94 19.30
C PHE A 200 3.04 21.66 20.48
N GLU A 201 2.02 21.06 21.08
CA GLU A 201 1.29 21.63 22.22
C GLU A 201 2.18 21.79 23.44
N VAL A 202 3.08 20.80 23.69
CA VAL A 202 4.03 20.85 24.80
C VAL A 202 5.06 21.97 24.57
N ILE A 203 5.64 22.05 23.38
CA ILE A 203 6.62 23.09 23.02
C ILE A 203 5.98 24.47 23.21
N ARG A 204 4.76 24.65 22.75
CA ARG A 204 4.00 25.91 22.84
C ARG A 204 3.60 26.23 24.28
N GLY A 205 3.10 25.25 25.03
CA GLY A 205 2.68 25.41 26.43
C GLY A 205 3.81 25.79 27.38
N PHE A 206 5.06 25.39 27.05
CA PHE A 206 6.25 25.70 27.84
C PHE A 206 7.11 26.82 27.28
N LEU A 207 6.66 27.55 26.25
CA LEU A 207 7.33 28.68 25.59
C LEU A 207 8.80 28.33 25.15
N ARG A 208 8.95 27.18 24.47
CA ARG A 208 10.25 26.66 24.05
C ARG A 208 10.48 26.70 22.53
N GLU A 209 9.71 27.47 21.81
CA GLU A 209 9.72 27.55 20.33
C GLU A 209 11.11 27.84 19.78
N ASP A 210 11.82 28.82 20.38
CA ASP A 210 13.14 29.23 19.89
C ASP A 210 14.20 28.14 20.02
N ALA A 211 14.16 27.39 21.13
CA ALA A 211 15.09 26.30 21.39
C ALA A 211 14.88 25.15 20.39
N TYR A 212 13.61 24.78 20.16
CA TYR A 212 13.27 23.72 19.22
C TYR A 212 13.42 24.15 17.75
N ALA A 213 13.18 25.43 17.43
CA ALA A 213 13.48 26.00 16.11
C ALA A 213 15.00 26.00 15.82
N ALA A 214 15.84 26.27 16.82
CA ALA A 214 17.30 26.16 16.68
C ALA A 214 17.71 24.70 16.39
N ARG A 215 17.21 23.74 17.18
CA ARG A 215 17.45 22.30 16.99
C ARG A 215 17.00 21.83 15.60
N HIS A 216 15.85 22.30 15.13
CA HIS A 216 15.37 21.99 13.77
C HIS A 216 16.31 22.57 12.70
N ARG A 217 16.78 23.83 12.86
CA ARG A 217 17.72 24.43 11.90
C ARG A 217 19.02 23.64 11.77
N ASP A 218 19.55 23.12 12.88
CA ASP A 218 20.78 22.32 12.86
C ASP A 218 20.55 20.97 12.15
N ALA A 219 19.45 20.29 12.42
CA ALA A 219 19.08 19.06 11.73
C ALA A 219 18.83 19.28 10.23
N ALA A 220 18.16 20.38 9.87
CA ALA A 220 17.94 20.75 8.47
C ALA A 220 19.23 21.07 7.72
N ARG A 221 20.23 21.71 8.40
CA ARG A 221 21.58 21.94 7.83
C ARG A 221 22.28 20.62 7.53
N GLN A 222 22.28 19.67 8.48
CA GLN A 222 22.90 18.37 8.29
C GLN A 222 22.24 17.57 7.14
N ALA A 223 20.91 17.62 7.05
CA ALA A 223 20.17 17.00 5.95
C ALA A 223 20.56 17.64 4.61
N ARG A 224 20.61 18.99 4.54
CA ARG A 224 21.06 19.73 3.35
C ARG A 224 22.48 19.36 2.94
N ASP A 225 23.42 19.30 3.88
CA ASP A 225 24.82 19.05 3.56
C ASP A 225 25.01 17.62 3.00
N SER A 226 24.28 16.63 3.55
CA SER A 226 24.28 15.27 3.02
C SER A 226 23.61 15.16 1.65
N GLU A 227 22.50 15.90 1.42
CA GLU A 227 21.86 16.00 0.13
C GLU A 227 22.76 16.63 -0.92
N GLN A 228 23.43 17.73 -0.56
CA GLN A 228 24.38 18.41 -1.44
C GLN A 228 25.53 17.47 -1.85
N ALA A 229 26.10 16.71 -0.94
CA ALA A 229 27.15 15.75 -1.23
C ALA A 229 26.65 14.64 -2.22
N TYR A 230 25.44 14.14 -2.02
CA TYR A 230 24.81 13.19 -2.92
C TYR A 230 24.57 13.79 -4.32
N GLN A 231 24.01 15.02 -4.40
CA GLN A 231 23.74 15.70 -5.67
C GLN A 231 25.03 16.04 -6.42
N GLN A 232 26.10 16.42 -5.72
CA GLN A 232 27.41 16.65 -6.33
C GLN A 232 27.98 15.37 -6.94
N SER A 233 27.88 14.24 -6.22
CA SER A 233 28.32 12.93 -6.74
C SER A 233 27.52 12.51 -7.98
N LEU A 234 26.20 12.71 -7.95
CA LEU A 234 25.30 12.44 -9.07
C LEU A 234 25.63 13.31 -10.29
N ASN A 235 25.80 14.64 -10.08
CA ASN A 235 26.13 15.58 -11.14
C ASN A 235 27.49 15.28 -11.77
N ALA A 236 28.51 14.94 -10.96
CA ALA A 236 29.82 14.55 -11.47
C ALA A 236 29.72 13.31 -12.38
N MET A 237 28.92 12.30 -11.99
CA MET A 237 28.65 11.14 -12.81
C MET A 237 27.96 11.51 -14.12
N VAL A 238 26.92 12.35 -14.08
CA VAL A 238 26.17 12.79 -15.27
C VAL A 238 27.08 13.57 -16.23
N VAL A 239 27.86 14.52 -15.74
CA VAL A 239 28.78 15.35 -16.55
C VAL A 239 29.85 14.49 -17.22
N ASN A 240 30.48 13.59 -16.46
CA ASN A 240 31.53 12.72 -17.01
C ASN A 240 30.96 11.74 -18.05
N THR A 241 29.78 11.18 -17.81
CA THR A 241 29.11 10.30 -18.78
C THR A 241 28.72 11.07 -20.05
N SER A 242 28.25 12.32 -19.90
CA SER A 242 27.92 13.19 -21.04
C SER A 242 29.16 13.56 -21.88
N LEU A 243 30.30 13.86 -21.24
CA LEU A 243 31.53 14.14 -21.95
C LEU A 243 31.93 12.96 -22.85
N ILE A 244 31.96 11.74 -22.27
CA ILE A 244 32.31 10.53 -23.02
C ILE A 244 31.32 10.29 -24.16
N SER A 245 30.01 10.45 -23.90
CA SER A 245 28.98 10.29 -24.92
C SER A 245 29.10 11.29 -26.06
N ASN A 246 29.46 12.54 -25.77
CA ASN A 246 29.65 13.58 -26.77
C ASN A 246 30.91 13.37 -27.65
N LEU A 247 31.91 12.64 -27.15
CA LEU A 247 33.10 12.28 -27.93
C LEU A 247 32.80 11.21 -28.98
N ILE A 248 31.73 10.46 -28.87
CA ILE A 248 31.39 9.39 -29.80
C ILE A 248 31.04 9.95 -31.18
N PHE A 249 30.29 11.04 -31.27
CA PHE A 249 29.93 11.64 -32.54
C PHE A 249 31.14 12.05 -33.37
N PRO A 250 32.13 12.83 -32.89
CA PRO A 250 33.31 13.17 -33.67
C PRO A 250 34.19 11.97 -34.00
N ILE A 251 34.27 10.94 -33.14
CA ILE A 251 35.06 9.73 -33.46
C ILE A 251 34.41 8.95 -34.61
N VAL A 252 33.07 8.73 -34.56
CA VAL A 252 32.35 8.06 -35.65
C VAL A 252 32.44 8.86 -36.95
N MET A 253 32.36 10.21 -36.85
CA MET A 253 32.55 11.11 -37.99
C MET A 253 33.94 10.96 -38.59
N LEU A 254 35.00 10.93 -37.76
CA LEU A 254 36.40 10.78 -38.22
C LEU A 254 36.60 9.46 -38.95
N VAL A 255 36.15 8.32 -38.39
CA VAL A 255 36.22 7.02 -39.05
C VAL A 255 35.47 7.01 -40.39
N GLY A 256 34.27 7.64 -40.41
CA GLY A 256 33.50 7.77 -41.63
C GLY A 256 34.20 8.60 -42.70
N LEU A 257 34.86 9.71 -42.32
CA LEU A 257 35.67 10.54 -43.25
C LEU A 257 36.83 9.77 -43.88
N PHE A 258 37.56 8.96 -43.11
CA PHE A 258 38.61 8.13 -43.69
C PHE A 258 38.05 7.14 -44.75
N LEU A 259 36.89 6.53 -44.47
CA LEU A 259 36.24 5.65 -45.44
C LEU A 259 35.69 6.40 -46.66
N ALA A 260 35.33 7.67 -46.51
CA ALA A 260 34.91 8.54 -47.61
C ALA A 260 36.10 8.97 -48.49
N PHE A 261 37.26 9.29 -47.90
CA PHE A 261 38.49 9.55 -48.66
C PHE A 261 38.98 8.34 -49.46
N ASP A 262 38.77 7.12 -48.92
CA ASP A 262 39.03 5.88 -49.66
C ASP A 262 38.00 5.59 -50.77
N GLY A 263 37.01 6.44 -50.97
CA GLY A 263 35.93 6.28 -51.96
C GLY A 263 34.90 5.21 -51.61
N ARG A 264 34.90 4.70 -50.37
CA ARG A 264 34.00 3.62 -49.91
C ARG A 264 32.62 4.12 -49.45
N LEU A 265 32.53 5.37 -49.02
CA LEU A 265 31.28 6.00 -48.54
C LEU A 265 31.09 7.38 -49.16
N THR A 266 29.83 7.82 -49.27
CA THR A 266 29.51 9.24 -49.62
C THR A 266 29.49 10.09 -48.36
N MET A 267 29.67 11.42 -48.53
CA MET A 267 29.59 12.38 -47.42
C MET A 267 28.21 12.38 -46.73
N GLY A 268 27.14 12.19 -47.51
CA GLY A 268 25.79 12.02 -46.96
C GLY A 268 25.67 10.77 -46.08
N THR A 269 26.31 9.67 -46.49
CA THR A 269 26.35 8.42 -45.70
C THR A 269 27.12 8.59 -44.39
N VAL A 270 28.27 9.28 -44.42
CA VAL A 270 29.05 9.61 -43.20
C VAL A 270 28.26 10.44 -42.22
N SER A 271 27.61 11.50 -42.71
CA SER A 271 26.77 12.38 -41.88
C SER A 271 25.58 11.63 -41.25
N THR A 272 24.98 10.73 -42.05
CA THR A 272 23.89 9.86 -41.53
C THR A 272 24.40 8.94 -40.44
N ALA A 273 25.52 8.25 -40.64
CA ALA A 273 26.10 7.36 -39.65
C ALA A 273 26.45 8.10 -38.35
N ALA A 274 27.07 9.28 -38.45
CA ALA A 274 27.40 10.08 -37.28
C ALA A 274 26.15 10.49 -36.50
N SER A 275 25.07 10.94 -37.18
CA SER A 275 23.81 11.30 -36.53
C SER A 275 23.07 10.10 -35.89
N MET A 276 23.21 8.91 -36.48
CA MET A 276 22.63 7.67 -35.95
C MET A 276 23.32 7.17 -34.68
N ALA A 277 24.53 7.67 -34.33
CA ALA A 277 25.21 7.28 -33.10
C ALA A 277 24.34 7.46 -31.85
N ASN A 278 23.51 8.48 -31.81
CA ASN A 278 22.57 8.75 -30.70
C ASN A 278 21.52 7.64 -30.52
N PHE A 279 21.17 6.90 -31.59
CA PHE A 279 20.22 5.76 -31.51
C PHE A 279 20.88 4.46 -31.01
N VAL A 280 22.16 4.49 -30.69
CA VAL A 280 22.88 3.40 -29.99
C VAL A 280 23.19 3.84 -28.56
N ILE A 281 23.75 5.05 -28.39
CA ILE A 281 24.22 5.56 -27.09
C ILE A 281 23.07 5.81 -26.12
N THR A 282 22.05 6.56 -26.56
CA THR A 282 20.89 6.89 -25.71
C THR A 282 20.16 5.65 -25.24
N PRO A 283 19.80 4.68 -26.11
CA PRO A 283 19.23 3.41 -25.66
C PRO A 283 20.10 2.65 -24.67
N CYS A 284 21.41 2.56 -24.87
CA CYS A 284 22.31 1.90 -23.92
C CYS A 284 22.18 2.48 -22.51
N ASN A 285 22.22 3.82 -22.39
CA ASN A 285 22.10 4.51 -21.12
C ASN A 285 20.71 4.32 -20.49
N GLN A 286 19.65 4.42 -21.30
CA GLN A 286 18.27 4.27 -20.84
C GLN A 286 17.97 2.83 -20.38
N ILE A 287 18.42 1.83 -21.12
CA ILE A 287 18.26 0.42 -20.76
C ILE A 287 19.00 0.13 -19.45
N ALA A 288 20.22 0.63 -19.28
CA ALA A 288 20.98 0.45 -18.04
C ALA A 288 20.27 1.03 -16.81
N GLN A 289 19.73 2.27 -16.93
CA GLN A 289 18.96 2.92 -15.88
C GLN A 289 17.66 2.15 -15.57
N CYS A 290 16.90 1.77 -16.60
CA CYS A 290 15.66 1.00 -16.44
C CYS A 290 15.93 -0.37 -15.81
N TRP A 291 17.01 -1.05 -16.20
CA TRP A 291 17.39 -2.32 -15.58
C TRP A 291 17.72 -2.19 -14.10
N ALA A 292 18.42 -1.11 -13.71
CA ALA A 292 18.68 -0.81 -12.30
C ALA A 292 17.38 -0.60 -11.51
N LYS A 293 16.39 0.13 -12.07
CA LYS A 293 15.05 0.32 -11.48
C LYS A 293 14.28 -1.00 -11.34
N VAL A 294 14.25 -1.82 -12.38
CA VAL A 294 13.62 -3.16 -12.32
C VAL A 294 14.26 -4.02 -11.24
N ARG A 295 15.58 -3.95 -11.09
CA ARG A 295 16.29 -4.71 -10.06
C ARG A 295 16.02 -4.19 -8.65
N SER A 296 15.99 -2.87 -8.46
CA SER A 296 15.71 -2.25 -7.16
C SER A 296 14.26 -2.47 -6.71
N SER A 297 13.30 -2.57 -7.63
CA SER A 297 11.89 -2.83 -7.32
C SER A 297 11.60 -4.27 -6.86
N LYS A 298 12.61 -5.17 -6.82
CA LYS A 298 12.41 -6.59 -6.45
C LYS A 298 11.77 -6.74 -5.07
N GLY A 299 12.25 -6.00 -4.07
CA GLY A 299 11.72 -6.07 -2.71
C GLY A 299 10.26 -5.64 -2.62
N ILE A 300 9.88 -4.58 -3.35
CA ILE A 300 8.51 -4.08 -3.42
C ILE A 300 7.58 -5.11 -4.08
N ARG A 301 8.00 -5.70 -5.20
CA ARG A 301 7.25 -6.76 -5.87
C ARG A 301 7.01 -7.96 -4.96
N GLN A 302 8.04 -8.39 -4.23
CA GLN A 302 7.93 -9.48 -3.27
C GLN A 302 6.95 -9.18 -2.14
N ARG A 303 6.95 -7.93 -1.62
CA ARG A 303 5.96 -7.50 -0.60
C ARG A 303 4.54 -7.51 -1.14
N LEU A 304 4.32 -6.98 -2.35
CA LEU A 304 3.01 -7.00 -3.00
C LEU A 304 2.52 -8.43 -3.29
N GLU A 305 3.39 -9.29 -3.80
CA GLU A 305 3.09 -10.71 -4.06
C GLU A 305 2.81 -11.49 -2.76
N ALA A 306 3.53 -11.18 -1.70
CA ALA A 306 3.25 -11.73 -0.36
C ALA A 306 1.90 -11.24 0.18
N ALA A 307 1.57 -9.97 -0.06
CA ALA A 307 0.28 -9.41 0.34
C ALA A 307 -0.90 -10.04 -0.41
N MET A 308 -0.75 -10.30 -1.73
CA MET A 308 -1.75 -10.99 -2.55
C MET A 308 -1.87 -12.49 -2.23
N SER A 309 -0.79 -13.13 -1.75
CA SER A 309 -0.74 -14.57 -1.47
C SER A 309 -0.77 -14.89 0.01
N GLY A 310 -0.92 -13.87 0.87
CA GLY A 310 -0.95 -14.04 2.33
C GLY A 310 -2.04 -15.00 2.79
N PRO A 311 -1.91 -15.57 3.99
CA PRO A 311 -2.91 -16.48 4.49
C PRO A 311 -4.27 -15.80 4.51
N GLU A 312 -5.24 -16.41 3.84
CA GLU A 312 -6.64 -16.13 4.11
C GLU A 312 -6.95 -16.74 5.48
N GLU A 313 -7.79 -16.07 6.19
CA GLU A 313 -8.47 -16.66 7.31
C GLU A 313 -9.40 -17.76 6.76
N VAL A 314 -8.82 -18.92 6.53
CA VAL A 314 -9.58 -20.07 6.05
C VAL A 314 -10.51 -20.49 7.19
N SER A 315 -11.78 -20.39 6.95
CA SER A 315 -12.85 -20.93 7.77
C SER A 315 -12.75 -22.48 7.74
N ALA A 316 -11.76 -23.02 8.44
CA ALA A 316 -11.50 -24.47 8.49
C ALA A 316 -12.15 -25.15 9.71
N GLY A 317 -12.84 -24.35 10.55
CA GLY A 317 -13.48 -24.83 11.77
C GLY A 317 -14.84 -25.48 11.53
N ARG A 318 -15.38 -26.09 12.59
CA ARG A 318 -16.75 -26.61 12.61
C ARG A 318 -17.73 -25.45 12.85
N ALA A 319 -18.82 -25.41 12.10
CA ALA A 319 -19.88 -24.45 12.37
C ALA A 319 -20.47 -24.66 13.77
N ILE A 320 -20.71 -23.54 14.47
CA ILE A 320 -21.38 -23.56 15.76
C ILE A 320 -22.87 -23.25 15.57
N GLY A 321 -23.74 -24.03 16.22
CA GLY A 321 -25.17 -23.77 16.31
C GLY A 321 -25.47 -22.63 17.30
N LYS A 322 -26.67 -22.66 17.90
CA LYS A 322 -27.06 -21.77 18.99
C LYS A 322 -26.07 -21.89 20.15
N LEU A 323 -25.51 -20.77 20.60
CA LEU A 323 -24.55 -20.75 21.70
C LEU A 323 -25.27 -20.68 23.04
N GLU A 324 -25.06 -21.68 23.90
CA GLU A 324 -25.75 -21.81 25.18
C GLU A 324 -24.78 -21.88 26.38
N HIS A 325 -23.50 -22.17 26.13
CA HIS A 325 -22.51 -22.33 27.21
C HIS A 325 -21.12 -21.91 26.76
N ILE A 326 -20.44 -21.14 27.61
CA ILE A 326 -19.05 -20.72 27.46
C ILE A 326 -18.27 -21.10 28.70
N GLU A 327 -17.08 -21.68 28.51
CA GLU A 327 -16.22 -22.08 29.59
C GLU A 327 -14.75 -21.82 29.27
N CYS A 328 -14.03 -21.11 30.13
CA CYS A 328 -12.58 -20.97 30.10
C CYS A 328 -11.98 -21.90 31.17
N LYS A 329 -11.03 -22.76 30.79
CA LYS A 329 -10.31 -23.69 31.68
C LYS A 329 -8.83 -23.39 31.62
N ASP A 330 -8.29 -22.90 32.73
CA ASP A 330 -6.86 -22.59 32.90
C ASP A 330 -6.25 -21.82 31.70
N THR A 331 -7.02 -20.88 31.16
CA THR A 331 -6.64 -20.14 29.96
C THR A 331 -5.56 -19.12 30.27
N GLY A 332 -4.48 -19.14 29.48
CA GLY A 332 -3.41 -18.15 29.54
C GLY A 332 -3.12 -17.56 28.18
N PHE A 333 -2.63 -16.31 28.18
CA PHE A 333 -2.28 -15.61 26.93
C PHE A 333 -1.18 -14.60 27.11
N ALA A 334 -0.26 -14.54 26.13
CA ALA A 334 0.75 -13.50 25.97
C ALA A 334 0.67 -12.92 24.56
N TYR A 335 0.79 -11.59 24.43
CA TYR A 335 0.92 -10.97 23.11
C TYR A 335 2.24 -11.37 22.45
N PRO A 336 2.28 -11.52 21.12
CA PRO A 336 3.53 -11.82 20.42
C PRO A 336 4.63 -10.82 20.74
N GLY A 337 5.78 -11.32 21.24
CA GLY A 337 6.91 -10.47 21.64
C GLY A 337 6.84 -9.89 23.06
N ALA A 338 5.77 -10.14 23.83
CA ALA A 338 5.70 -9.75 25.23
C ALA A 338 6.57 -10.63 26.11
N ALA A 339 7.26 -10.03 27.10
CA ALA A 339 8.13 -10.74 28.05
C ALA A 339 7.36 -11.60 29.06
N ALA A 340 6.07 -11.30 29.31
CA ALA A 340 5.25 -12.01 30.29
C ALA A 340 3.81 -12.19 29.78
N PRO A 341 3.13 -13.26 30.18
CA PRO A 341 1.72 -13.48 29.86
C PRO A 341 0.84 -12.42 30.54
N VAL A 342 -0.16 -11.92 29.78
CA VAL A 342 -1.18 -10.98 30.27
C VAL A 342 -2.31 -11.69 31.01
N LEU A 343 -2.62 -12.93 30.61
CA LEU A 343 -3.64 -13.77 31.29
C LEU A 343 -3.01 -15.07 31.76
N ARG A 344 -3.41 -15.53 32.93
CA ARG A 344 -2.86 -16.73 33.58
C ARG A 344 -3.95 -17.52 34.30
N GLY A 345 -4.14 -18.77 33.92
CA GLY A 345 -5.05 -19.69 34.62
C GLY A 345 -6.50 -19.19 34.71
N VAL A 346 -6.99 -18.47 33.70
CA VAL A 346 -8.34 -17.91 33.69
C VAL A 346 -9.38 -19.02 33.74
N ARG A 347 -10.32 -18.90 34.68
CA ARG A 347 -11.51 -19.75 34.79
C ARG A 347 -12.76 -18.89 34.80
N LEU A 348 -13.66 -19.12 33.85
CA LEU A 348 -14.89 -18.35 33.68
C LEU A 348 -15.95 -19.26 33.05
N THR A 349 -17.19 -19.17 33.51
CA THR A 349 -18.33 -19.89 32.93
C THR A 349 -19.53 -18.95 32.80
N VAL A 350 -20.17 -18.94 31.61
CA VAL A 350 -21.44 -18.23 31.37
C VAL A 350 -22.36 -19.15 30.59
N SER A 351 -23.63 -19.20 30.97
CA SER A 351 -24.59 -20.17 30.40
C SER A 351 -25.98 -19.55 30.21
N GLY A 352 -26.72 -20.07 29.25
CA GLY A 352 -28.13 -19.69 29.05
C GLY A 352 -28.32 -18.23 28.66
N GLN A 353 -28.86 -17.44 29.56
CA GLN A 353 -29.04 -15.98 29.39
C GLN A 353 -28.32 -15.19 30.49
N GLU A 354 -27.37 -15.81 31.19
CA GLU A 354 -26.64 -15.18 32.29
C GLU A 354 -25.93 -13.91 31.84
N LYS A 355 -25.94 -12.92 32.74
CA LYS A 355 -25.24 -11.65 32.61
C LYS A 355 -24.00 -11.70 33.50
N ALA A 356 -22.83 -11.71 32.90
CA ALA A 356 -21.56 -11.71 33.61
C ALA A 356 -20.86 -10.35 33.46
N VAL A 357 -20.17 -9.92 34.50
CA VAL A 357 -19.36 -8.70 34.47
C VAL A 357 -17.92 -9.01 34.86
N LEU A 358 -16.97 -8.44 34.10
CA LEU A 358 -15.53 -8.47 34.38
C LEU A 358 -15.11 -7.12 34.97
N VAL A 359 -14.64 -7.12 36.21
CA VAL A 359 -14.19 -5.93 36.91
C VAL A 359 -12.73 -6.03 37.31
N GLY A 360 -12.04 -4.92 37.46
CA GLY A 360 -10.63 -4.88 37.85
C GLY A 360 -9.95 -3.59 37.37
N GLU A 361 -8.70 -3.41 37.77
CA GLU A 361 -7.92 -2.24 37.42
C GLU A 361 -7.64 -2.13 35.90
N SER A 362 -7.28 -0.93 35.44
CA SER A 362 -6.85 -0.75 34.04
C SER A 362 -5.58 -1.57 33.74
N GLY A 363 -5.54 -2.22 32.60
CA GLY A 363 -4.38 -3.05 32.19
C GLY A 363 -4.32 -4.45 32.79
N CYS A 364 -5.26 -4.88 33.65
CA CYS A 364 -5.23 -6.22 34.26
C CYS A 364 -5.58 -7.38 33.31
N GLY A 365 -6.01 -7.11 32.05
CA GLY A 365 -6.27 -8.14 31.04
C GLY A 365 -7.72 -8.31 30.62
N LYS A 366 -8.70 -7.52 31.10
CA LYS A 366 -10.14 -7.63 30.78
C LYS A 366 -10.42 -7.58 29.28
N SER A 367 -9.97 -6.53 28.60
CA SER A 367 -10.17 -6.38 27.14
C SER A 367 -9.39 -7.43 26.34
N THR A 368 -8.30 -7.97 26.88
CA THR A 368 -7.59 -9.11 26.28
C THR A 368 -8.43 -10.37 26.33
N LEU A 369 -9.09 -10.63 27.47
CA LEU A 369 -10.00 -11.78 27.60
C LEU A 369 -11.20 -11.64 26.65
N ALA A 370 -11.80 -10.44 26.54
CA ALA A 370 -12.86 -10.16 25.56
C ALA A 370 -12.45 -10.48 24.12
N LYS A 371 -11.25 -10.02 23.73
CA LYS A 371 -10.69 -10.29 22.39
C LYS A 371 -10.39 -11.77 22.15
N LEU A 372 -10.00 -12.53 23.19
CA LEU A 372 -9.87 -13.99 23.10
C LEU A 372 -11.21 -14.67 22.90
N LEU A 373 -12.24 -14.30 23.67
CA LEU A 373 -13.60 -14.85 23.53
C LEU A 373 -14.20 -14.54 22.14
N PHE A 374 -13.80 -13.45 21.52
CA PHE A 374 -14.17 -13.09 20.15
C PHE A 374 -13.22 -13.67 19.08
N GLN A 375 -12.31 -14.59 19.47
CA GLN A 375 -11.39 -15.30 18.57
C GLN A 375 -10.44 -14.37 17.77
N TYR A 376 -10.07 -13.18 18.31
CA TYR A 376 -9.07 -12.33 17.64
C TYR A 376 -7.67 -12.94 17.70
N TYR A 377 -7.37 -13.72 18.75
CA TYR A 377 -6.11 -14.40 18.97
C TYR A 377 -6.34 -15.90 19.17
N PRO A 378 -5.96 -16.74 18.21
CA PRO A 378 -6.15 -18.19 18.32
C PRO A 378 -5.07 -18.87 19.19
N ASP A 379 -3.92 -18.21 19.40
CA ASP A 379 -2.76 -18.78 20.10
C ASP A 379 -2.84 -18.47 21.61
N TYR A 380 -3.60 -19.27 22.36
CA TYR A 380 -3.70 -19.23 23.81
C TYR A 380 -3.42 -20.60 24.42
N THR A 381 -3.01 -20.64 25.70
CA THR A 381 -2.85 -21.89 26.48
C THR A 381 -4.14 -22.23 27.21
N GLY A 382 -4.29 -23.49 27.62
CA GLY A 382 -5.53 -23.98 28.25
C GLY A 382 -6.65 -24.18 27.23
N SER A 383 -7.90 -24.01 27.67
CA SER A 383 -9.08 -24.28 26.84
C SER A 383 -10.11 -23.15 26.97
N ILE A 384 -10.63 -22.71 25.84
CA ILE A 384 -11.86 -21.90 25.76
C ILE A 384 -12.86 -22.72 24.98
N LEU A 385 -13.95 -23.10 25.64
CA LEU A 385 -14.97 -24.00 25.11
C LEU A 385 -16.29 -23.27 24.91
N PHE A 386 -16.85 -23.38 23.71
CA PHE A 386 -18.18 -22.88 23.34
C PHE A 386 -19.05 -24.11 23.05
N ASN A 387 -20.06 -24.37 23.87
CA ASN A 387 -20.85 -25.61 23.85
C ASN A 387 -19.97 -26.89 23.88
N GLY A 388 -18.87 -26.87 24.62
CA GLY A 388 -17.92 -27.97 24.68
C GLY A 388 -16.95 -28.12 23.52
N GLN A 389 -17.06 -27.29 22.48
CA GLN A 389 -16.12 -27.23 21.36
C GLN A 389 -15.01 -26.20 21.63
N GLN A 390 -13.76 -26.55 21.30
CA GLN A 390 -12.65 -25.60 21.41
C GLN A 390 -12.88 -24.40 20.49
N LEU A 391 -12.79 -23.19 21.03
CA LEU A 391 -13.01 -21.95 20.28
C LEU A 391 -12.12 -21.83 19.03
N ARG A 392 -10.86 -22.28 19.11
CA ARG A 392 -9.93 -22.26 17.98
C ARG A 392 -10.34 -23.15 16.81
N ASP A 393 -11.21 -24.16 17.07
CA ASP A 393 -11.69 -25.13 16.09
C ASP A 393 -13.08 -24.77 15.54
N ILE A 394 -13.64 -23.63 15.98
CA ILE A 394 -14.93 -23.12 15.51
C ILE A 394 -14.72 -22.25 14.27
N ASP A 395 -15.59 -22.47 13.28
CA ASP A 395 -15.67 -21.62 12.11
C ASP A 395 -16.00 -20.15 12.48
N ARG A 396 -15.12 -19.23 12.13
CA ARG A 396 -15.23 -17.82 12.51
C ARG A 396 -16.48 -17.15 11.95
N GLN A 397 -16.88 -17.49 10.73
CA GLN A 397 -18.08 -16.89 10.13
C GLN A 397 -19.32 -17.31 10.92
N SER A 398 -19.42 -18.58 11.32
CA SER A 398 -20.51 -19.05 12.16
C SER A 398 -20.45 -18.45 13.56
N LEU A 399 -19.26 -18.25 14.12
CA LEU A 399 -19.06 -17.59 15.41
C LEU A 399 -19.56 -16.14 15.40
N TYR A 400 -19.16 -15.34 14.42
CA TYR A 400 -19.54 -13.92 14.31
C TYR A 400 -21.03 -13.68 14.00
N GLN A 401 -21.74 -14.72 13.57
CA GLN A 401 -23.20 -14.69 13.50
C GLN A 401 -23.88 -14.88 14.85
N ARG A 402 -23.16 -15.46 15.83
CA ARG A 402 -23.68 -15.79 17.16
C ARG A 402 -23.14 -14.88 18.27
N VAL A 403 -21.97 -14.29 18.06
CA VAL A 403 -21.29 -13.47 19.06
C VAL A 403 -21.16 -12.04 18.55
N GLY A 404 -21.68 -11.08 19.30
CA GLY A 404 -21.50 -9.66 19.07
C GLY A 404 -20.39 -9.10 19.97
N TYR A 405 -19.58 -8.18 19.45
CA TYR A 405 -18.54 -7.51 20.22
C TYR A 405 -18.61 -6.00 20.00
N ILE A 406 -18.66 -5.23 21.10
CA ILE A 406 -18.44 -3.79 21.08
C ILE A 406 -17.12 -3.49 21.77
N ALA A 407 -16.19 -2.87 21.01
CA ALA A 407 -14.94 -2.39 21.54
C ALA A 407 -15.13 -1.08 22.33
N GLN A 408 -14.19 -0.76 23.21
CA GLN A 408 -14.13 0.49 23.99
C GLN A 408 -14.27 1.74 23.10
N THR A 409 -13.71 1.73 21.91
CA THR A 409 -13.86 2.81 20.92
C THR A 409 -14.60 2.29 19.68
N THR A 410 -15.75 2.91 19.37
CA THR A 410 -16.52 2.58 18.17
C THR A 410 -16.00 3.36 16.97
N TYR A 411 -15.53 2.66 15.94
CA TYR A 411 -15.13 3.27 14.67
C TYR A 411 -16.35 3.65 13.82
N LEU A 412 -16.34 4.87 13.26
CA LEU A 412 -17.39 5.38 12.38
C LEU A 412 -16.81 5.75 11.02
N PHE A 413 -17.49 5.29 9.98
CA PHE A 413 -17.14 5.61 8.59
C PHE A 413 -17.65 7.01 8.22
N ASN A 414 -16.97 7.66 7.29
CA ASN A 414 -17.45 8.91 6.68
C ASN A 414 -18.61 8.63 5.71
N ASP A 415 -19.80 8.46 6.27
CA ASP A 415 -21.01 8.04 5.57
C ASP A 415 -22.24 8.46 6.41
N THR A 416 -23.46 8.17 5.96
CA THR A 416 -24.69 8.47 6.70
C THR A 416 -24.76 7.72 8.04
N LEU A 417 -25.57 8.22 8.97
CA LEU A 417 -25.83 7.53 10.23
C LEU A 417 -26.47 6.15 9.96
N ARG A 418 -27.41 6.05 9.03
CA ARG A 418 -27.99 4.77 8.56
C ARG A 418 -26.92 3.80 8.11
N SER A 419 -26.04 4.21 7.22
CA SER A 419 -24.94 3.38 6.71
C SER A 419 -24.01 2.93 7.85
N ASN A 420 -23.71 3.81 8.79
CA ASN A 420 -22.90 3.50 9.96
C ASN A 420 -23.56 2.49 10.91
N ILE A 421 -24.88 2.48 11.05
CA ILE A 421 -25.59 1.51 11.87
C ILE A 421 -25.74 0.18 11.14
N CYS A 422 -26.17 0.21 9.86
CA CYS A 422 -26.47 -0.99 9.08
C CYS A 422 -25.23 -1.69 8.49
N LEU A 423 -24.09 -0.99 8.35
CA LEU A 423 -22.83 -1.49 7.76
C LEU A 423 -23.04 -2.11 6.36
N GLY A 424 -23.82 -1.43 5.52
CA GLY A 424 -24.09 -1.84 4.14
C GLY A 424 -25.07 -3.01 3.98
N ALA A 425 -25.71 -3.46 5.04
CA ALA A 425 -26.79 -4.45 4.98
C ALA A 425 -28.16 -3.78 5.01
N ASP A 426 -29.15 -4.39 4.36
CA ASP A 426 -30.52 -3.92 4.37
C ASP A 426 -31.28 -4.51 5.57
N PHE A 427 -31.95 -3.66 6.32
CA PHE A 427 -32.80 -4.03 7.44
C PHE A 427 -34.17 -3.37 7.32
N PRO A 428 -35.26 -4.04 7.76
CA PRO A 428 -36.59 -3.43 7.86
C PRO A 428 -36.58 -2.18 8.76
N GLU A 429 -37.30 -1.13 8.37
CA GLU A 429 -37.37 0.11 9.15
C GLU A 429 -37.80 -0.10 10.59
N ALA A 430 -38.73 -1.01 10.84
CA ALA A 430 -39.15 -1.37 12.20
C ALA A 430 -38.01 -1.94 13.04
N GLN A 431 -37.14 -2.74 12.46
CA GLN A 431 -35.98 -3.32 13.14
C GLN A 431 -34.91 -2.24 13.41
N LEU A 432 -34.69 -1.34 12.45
CA LEU A 432 -33.77 -0.22 12.61
C LEU A 432 -34.25 0.75 13.70
N SER A 433 -35.55 1.11 13.70
CA SER A 433 -36.16 1.94 14.73
C SER A 433 -36.07 1.31 16.13
N HIS A 434 -36.29 0.00 16.23
CA HIS A 434 -36.11 -0.74 17.49
C HIS A 434 -34.65 -0.68 17.98
N ALA A 435 -33.67 -0.88 17.09
CA ALA A 435 -32.25 -0.82 17.43
C ALA A 435 -31.81 0.57 17.89
N ILE A 436 -32.34 1.63 17.25
CA ILE A 436 -32.12 3.03 17.62
C ILE A 436 -32.71 3.30 19.02
N GLY A 437 -33.93 2.80 19.30
CA GLY A 437 -34.54 2.90 20.60
C GLY A 437 -33.77 2.18 21.70
N THR A 438 -33.31 0.93 21.43
CA THR A 438 -32.48 0.16 22.36
C THR A 438 -31.17 0.88 22.69
N ALA A 439 -30.58 1.59 21.73
CA ALA A 439 -29.37 2.38 21.93
C ALA A 439 -29.59 3.76 22.55
N GLY A 440 -30.84 4.14 22.86
CA GLY A 440 -31.17 5.45 23.40
C GLY A 440 -30.86 6.61 22.44
N LEU A 441 -30.95 6.38 21.13
CA LEU A 441 -30.63 7.36 20.08
C LEU A 441 -31.87 8.07 19.52
N THR A 442 -33.11 7.67 19.88
CA THR A 442 -34.36 8.14 19.25
C THR A 442 -34.48 9.65 19.30
N ASP A 443 -34.34 10.25 20.49
CA ASP A 443 -34.48 11.70 20.68
C ASP A 443 -33.40 12.47 19.90
N TRP A 444 -32.16 12.00 19.97
CA TRP A 444 -31.05 12.62 19.23
C TRP A 444 -31.26 12.55 17.72
N VAL A 445 -31.67 11.42 17.18
CA VAL A 445 -31.95 11.26 15.74
C VAL A 445 -33.07 12.21 15.31
N SER A 446 -34.09 12.42 16.14
CA SER A 446 -35.19 13.36 15.84
C SER A 446 -34.72 14.83 15.77
N THR A 447 -33.62 15.19 16.42
CA THR A 447 -33.04 16.55 16.36
C THR A 447 -32.16 16.79 15.13
N LEU A 448 -31.79 15.72 14.39
CA LEU A 448 -30.96 15.84 13.22
C LEU A 448 -31.75 16.32 12.00
N PRO A 449 -31.24 17.28 11.20
CA PRO A 449 -31.99 17.86 10.07
C PRO A 449 -32.37 16.81 9.01
N ASP A 450 -31.51 15.84 8.77
CA ASP A 450 -31.72 14.77 7.78
C ASP A 450 -31.98 13.41 8.47
N GLY A 451 -32.24 13.39 9.78
CA GLY A 451 -32.51 12.17 10.54
C GLY A 451 -31.37 11.13 10.34
N LEU A 452 -31.74 9.92 9.89
CA LEU A 452 -30.76 8.83 9.65
C LEU A 452 -29.86 9.05 8.43
N ASP A 453 -30.20 9.95 7.53
CA ASP A 453 -29.39 10.27 6.35
C ASP A 453 -28.36 11.37 6.62
N THR A 454 -28.30 11.86 7.87
CA THR A 454 -27.28 12.81 8.34
C THR A 454 -25.88 12.22 8.17
N LEU A 455 -24.97 12.99 7.54
CA LEU A 455 -23.58 12.60 7.32
C LEU A 455 -22.76 12.65 8.62
N ILE A 456 -22.10 11.56 8.91
CA ILE A 456 -21.13 11.43 9.99
C ILE A 456 -19.72 11.66 9.39
N SER A 457 -18.97 12.58 9.97
CA SER A 457 -17.59 12.81 9.55
C SER A 457 -16.67 11.66 9.94
N GLU A 458 -15.49 11.63 9.34
CA GLU A 458 -14.46 10.63 9.60
C GLU A 458 -14.25 10.39 11.10
N ASN A 459 -14.42 9.13 11.52
CA ASN A 459 -14.35 8.66 12.91
C ASN A 459 -15.28 9.42 13.87
N GLY A 460 -16.38 9.99 13.36
CA GLY A 460 -17.36 10.69 14.18
C GLY A 460 -16.84 11.94 14.89
N LYS A 461 -15.92 12.70 14.26
CA LYS A 461 -15.36 13.95 14.84
C LYS A 461 -16.43 14.97 15.20
N ASN A 462 -17.58 14.93 14.54
CA ASN A 462 -18.74 15.78 14.78
C ASN A 462 -19.68 15.23 15.87
N LEU A 463 -19.33 14.12 16.53
CA LEU A 463 -20.15 13.45 17.54
C LEU A 463 -19.47 13.44 18.91
N SER A 464 -20.29 13.45 19.98
CA SER A 464 -19.80 13.19 21.32
C SER A 464 -19.32 11.73 21.49
N GLY A 465 -18.48 11.45 22.48
CA GLY A 465 -18.05 10.09 22.82
C GLY A 465 -19.24 9.15 23.05
N GLY A 466 -20.25 9.64 23.77
CA GLY A 466 -21.46 8.91 24.07
C GLY A 466 -22.31 8.59 22.84
N GLN A 467 -22.43 9.53 21.89
CA GLN A 467 -23.14 9.28 20.63
C GLN A 467 -22.45 8.19 19.80
N ARG A 468 -21.11 8.23 19.73
CA ARG A 468 -20.34 7.17 19.04
C ARG A 468 -20.56 5.79 19.66
N GLN A 469 -20.52 5.68 20.98
CA GLN A 469 -20.75 4.40 21.68
C GLN A 469 -22.18 3.90 21.45
N ARG A 470 -23.19 4.76 21.53
CA ARG A 470 -24.60 4.39 21.28
C ARG A 470 -24.82 3.90 19.83
N ILE A 471 -24.13 4.45 18.84
CA ILE A 471 -24.16 3.90 17.47
C ILE A 471 -23.61 2.48 17.44
N GLY A 472 -22.55 2.18 18.19
CA GLY A 472 -22.03 0.81 18.35
C GLY A 472 -23.06 -0.15 18.96
N ILE A 473 -23.84 0.32 19.93
CA ILE A 473 -24.92 -0.47 20.54
C ILE A 473 -26.06 -0.71 19.54
N ALA A 474 -26.44 0.31 18.74
CA ALA A 474 -27.44 0.16 17.69
C ALA A 474 -27.03 -0.90 16.66
N ARG A 475 -25.73 -0.98 16.29
CA ARG A 475 -25.19 -2.04 15.41
C ARG A 475 -25.43 -3.44 15.96
N LEU A 476 -25.29 -3.65 17.28
CA LEU A 476 -25.55 -4.93 17.91
C LEU A 476 -27.03 -5.24 17.99
N ALA A 477 -27.85 -4.25 18.33
CA ALA A 477 -29.30 -4.43 18.50
C ALA A 477 -30.01 -4.77 17.17
N LEU A 478 -29.39 -4.47 16.01
CA LEU A 478 -29.88 -4.86 14.69
C LEU A 478 -29.81 -6.37 14.42
N ARG A 479 -29.00 -7.10 15.19
CA ARG A 479 -28.78 -8.53 14.96
C ARG A 479 -29.14 -9.31 16.21
N ARG A 480 -29.50 -10.57 16.04
CA ARG A 480 -29.75 -11.48 17.17
C ARG A 480 -28.49 -12.26 17.46
N TYR A 481 -27.86 -11.96 18.59
CA TYR A 481 -26.69 -12.67 19.09
C TYR A 481 -27.07 -13.60 20.25
N ASP A 482 -26.36 -14.69 20.39
CA ASP A 482 -26.46 -15.61 21.54
C ASP A 482 -25.54 -15.14 22.69
N LEU A 483 -24.45 -14.41 22.34
CA LEU A 483 -23.51 -13.77 23.27
C LEU A 483 -23.22 -12.34 22.82
N ILE A 484 -23.23 -11.40 23.75
CA ILE A 484 -22.71 -10.05 23.54
C ILE A 484 -21.55 -9.81 24.50
N ILE A 485 -20.41 -9.39 23.94
CA ILE A 485 -19.23 -8.95 24.70
C ILE A 485 -19.16 -7.44 24.60
N ALA A 486 -19.23 -6.73 25.73
CA ALA A 486 -19.31 -5.28 25.82
C ALA A 486 -18.10 -4.72 26.58
N ASP A 487 -17.14 -4.12 25.88
CA ASP A 487 -15.89 -3.62 26.47
C ASP A 487 -16.00 -2.12 26.78
N GLU A 488 -16.23 -1.79 28.07
CA GLU A 488 -16.30 -0.42 28.62
C GLU A 488 -17.27 0.53 27.88
N ILE A 489 -18.42 0.00 27.45
CA ILE A 489 -19.39 0.72 26.59
C ILE A 489 -20.07 1.93 27.24
N THR A 490 -19.93 2.12 28.55
CA THR A 490 -20.54 3.22 29.31
C THR A 490 -19.54 4.28 29.75
N ALA A 491 -18.24 4.10 29.51
CA ALA A 491 -17.19 4.97 30.03
C ALA A 491 -17.25 6.43 29.55
N SER A 492 -17.90 6.70 28.42
CA SER A 492 -18.05 8.05 27.84
C SER A 492 -19.50 8.60 27.93
N LEU A 493 -20.37 7.95 28.70
CA LEU A 493 -21.77 8.33 28.88
C LEU A 493 -21.95 9.05 30.21
N ASP A 494 -22.95 9.94 30.28
CA ASP A 494 -23.43 10.48 31.53
C ASP A 494 -24.13 9.37 32.36
N PRO A 495 -24.23 9.50 33.68
CA PRO A 495 -24.73 8.43 34.55
C PRO A 495 -26.14 7.93 34.19
N ASP A 496 -27.05 8.83 33.82
CA ASP A 496 -28.44 8.49 33.52
C ASP A 496 -28.52 7.69 32.20
N THR A 497 -27.87 8.17 31.16
CA THR A 497 -27.76 7.46 29.87
C THR A 497 -27.01 6.14 30.02
N SER A 498 -25.97 6.09 30.85
CA SER A 498 -25.21 4.88 31.14
C SER A 498 -26.08 3.79 31.75
N GLY A 499 -26.89 4.18 32.75
CA GLY A 499 -27.84 3.27 33.41
C GLY A 499 -28.87 2.69 32.42
N GLN A 500 -29.49 3.54 31.63
CA GLN A 500 -30.53 3.12 30.66
C GLN A 500 -29.96 2.22 29.55
N VAL A 501 -28.78 2.55 29.01
CA VAL A 501 -28.12 1.75 27.98
C VAL A 501 -27.74 0.38 28.52
N MET A 502 -27.23 0.31 29.75
CA MET A 502 -26.89 -0.96 30.38
C MET A 502 -28.14 -1.80 30.67
N GLU A 503 -29.19 -1.20 31.18
CA GLU A 503 -30.46 -1.88 31.42
C GLU A 503 -31.04 -2.47 30.12
N ASN A 504 -31.05 -1.70 29.03
CA ASN A 504 -31.50 -2.16 27.73
C ASN A 504 -30.63 -3.32 27.20
N LEU A 505 -29.31 -3.27 27.41
CA LEU A 505 -28.40 -4.35 26.99
C LEU A 505 -28.64 -5.63 27.80
N LEU A 506 -28.82 -5.49 29.12
CA LEU A 506 -29.07 -6.61 30.02
C LEU A 506 -30.47 -7.22 29.84
N ALA A 507 -31.43 -6.46 29.31
CA ALA A 507 -32.76 -6.97 28.97
C ALA A 507 -32.78 -7.88 27.72
N LEU A 508 -31.70 -7.89 26.92
CA LEU A 508 -31.63 -8.75 25.73
C LEU A 508 -31.64 -10.23 26.13
N PRO A 509 -32.35 -11.12 25.39
CA PRO A 509 -32.47 -12.54 25.72
C PRO A 509 -31.24 -13.36 25.25
N CYS A 510 -30.04 -12.97 25.68
CA CYS A 510 -28.77 -13.58 25.31
C CYS A 510 -27.78 -13.53 26.48
N MET A 511 -26.69 -14.27 26.43
CA MET A 511 -25.57 -14.10 27.34
C MET A 511 -24.93 -12.72 27.15
N VAL A 512 -24.50 -12.09 28.24
CA VAL A 512 -23.73 -10.83 28.20
C VAL A 512 -22.46 -10.99 29.03
N VAL A 513 -21.34 -10.60 28.48
CA VAL A 513 -20.07 -10.42 29.20
C VAL A 513 -19.69 -8.95 29.10
N ALA A 514 -19.98 -8.19 30.14
CA ALA A 514 -19.67 -6.77 30.22
C ALA A 514 -18.31 -6.55 30.90
N ILE A 515 -17.56 -5.57 30.44
CA ILE A 515 -16.34 -5.09 31.09
C ILE A 515 -16.59 -3.68 31.58
N THR A 516 -16.27 -3.42 32.86
CA THR A 516 -16.45 -2.11 33.46
C THR A 516 -15.38 -1.83 34.52
N HIS A 517 -15.19 -0.55 34.81
CA HIS A 517 -14.46 -0.06 35.95
C HIS A 517 -15.39 0.34 37.12
N ASP A 518 -16.71 0.38 36.88
CA ASP A 518 -17.66 0.66 37.94
C ASP A 518 -17.83 -0.56 38.86
N VAL A 519 -17.38 -0.43 40.08
CA VAL A 519 -17.43 -1.46 41.14
C VAL A 519 -18.52 -1.12 42.18
N SER A 520 -19.44 -0.18 41.90
CA SER A 520 -20.52 0.16 42.83
C SER A 520 -21.45 -1.03 43.07
N GLY A 521 -21.82 -1.24 44.33
CA GLY A 521 -22.65 -2.39 44.72
C GLY A 521 -24.04 -2.40 44.05
N ALA A 522 -24.58 -1.24 43.69
CA ALA A 522 -25.83 -1.13 42.95
C ALA A 522 -25.70 -1.62 41.50
N PHE A 523 -24.61 -1.27 40.82
CA PHE A 523 -24.36 -1.72 39.46
C PHE A 523 -24.10 -3.23 39.40
N MET A 524 -23.29 -3.77 40.32
CA MET A 524 -22.93 -5.18 40.38
C MET A 524 -24.13 -6.11 40.57
N LYS A 525 -25.17 -5.65 41.29
CA LYS A 525 -26.42 -6.43 41.54
C LYS A 525 -27.25 -6.70 40.29
N GLN A 526 -26.95 -6.02 39.18
CA GLN A 526 -27.63 -6.23 37.90
C GLN A 526 -27.11 -7.47 37.15
N PHE A 527 -26.02 -8.06 37.61
CA PHE A 527 -25.37 -9.22 36.97
C PHE A 527 -25.52 -10.50 37.78
N ASP A 528 -25.73 -11.60 37.09
CA ASP A 528 -25.82 -12.93 37.69
C ASP A 528 -24.46 -13.44 38.20
N LYS A 529 -23.36 -13.03 37.50
CA LYS A 529 -21.99 -13.40 37.85
C LYS A 529 -21.06 -12.21 37.81
N VAL A 530 -20.28 -12.06 38.85
CA VAL A 530 -19.23 -11.04 38.96
C VAL A 530 -17.87 -11.75 38.96
N TYR A 531 -17.01 -11.38 38.02
CA TYR A 531 -15.64 -11.88 37.92
C TYR A 531 -14.66 -10.76 38.16
N ARG A 532 -13.79 -10.92 39.13
CA ARG A 532 -12.70 -9.98 39.41
C ARG A 532 -11.45 -10.41 38.68
N VAL A 533 -10.85 -9.48 37.92
CA VAL A 533 -9.61 -9.69 37.17
C VAL A 533 -8.47 -8.97 37.88
N GLU A 534 -7.51 -9.72 38.39
CA GLU A 534 -6.35 -9.20 39.13
C GLU A 534 -5.08 -9.89 38.64
N HIS A 535 -4.08 -9.11 38.23
CA HIS A 535 -2.78 -9.59 37.74
C HIS A 535 -2.88 -10.71 36.66
N GLY A 536 -3.89 -10.64 35.80
CA GLY A 536 -4.14 -11.59 34.73
C GLY A 536 -4.87 -12.85 35.16
N SER A 537 -5.23 -13.02 36.41
CA SER A 537 -6.07 -14.11 36.92
C SER A 537 -7.52 -13.67 37.08
N VAL A 538 -8.46 -14.60 36.97
CA VAL A 538 -9.90 -14.33 37.07
C VAL A 538 -10.46 -15.16 38.21
N THR A 539 -11.14 -14.52 39.18
CA THR A 539 -11.84 -15.15 40.30
C THR A 539 -13.29 -14.73 40.30
N GLN A 540 -14.20 -15.65 40.58
CA GLN A 540 -15.61 -15.32 40.79
C GLN A 540 -15.77 -14.69 42.17
N ALA A 541 -16.41 -13.49 42.24
CA ALA A 541 -16.63 -12.73 43.47
C ALA A 541 -17.99 -13.07 44.12
#